data_e54c8b4a54324efffd934960861130b5
#
_entry.id   e54c8b4a54324efffd934960861130b5
#
_cell.length_a   1.000
_cell.length_b   1.000
_cell.length_c   1.000
_cell.angle_alpha   90.00
_cell.angle_beta   90.00
_cell.angle_gamma   90.00
#
_symmetry.space_group_name_H-M   'P 1'
#
loop_
_entity.id
_entity.type
_entity.pdbx_description
1 polymer ?
#
loop_
_entity_poly.entity_id
_entity_poly.type
_entity_poly.pdbx_seq_one_letter_code
_entity_poly.pdbx_strand_id
1 'polypeptide(L)'
;MVSLYGEVRFIDMYAMAYITRIKKIFLPDVRRSSNFIKRMEKLTKTRGKYLSDAKKKVLTLNVSKQWLDMIVAGEKTEEYREIKPYWIKRLTTNCEVEYDVLAETYCGKVLYRPYTHVLFINGYRKDSPRIEKEIESITIGKPKKGLYPEFFVIKFK
;
A
#
# COMPACT_ATOMS: atom_id res chain seq x y z
N MET A 1 -1.30 9.81 12.92
CA MET A 1 -0.95 8.41 12.62
C MET A 1 -0.35 8.38 11.21
N VAL A 2 0.98 8.26 11.14
CA VAL A 2 1.75 8.37 9.88
C VAL A 2 1.66 7.04 9.15
N SER A 3 1.25 7.06 7.90
CA SER A 3 1.13 5.89 7.02
C SER A 3 2.48 5.18 6.90
N LEU A 4 2.52 3.86 7.09
CA LEU A 4 3.71 3.01 6.93
C LEU A 4 4.40 3.15 5.56
N TYR A 5 3.73 3.68 4.54
CA TYR A 5 4.33 4.02 3.25
C TYR A 5 5.16 5.31 3.28
N GLY A 6 4.84 6.24 4.18
CA GLY A 6 5.68 7.42 4.44
C GLY A 6 6.98 7.06 5.15
N GLU A 7 6.95 6.09 6.05
CA GLU A 7 8.14 5.64 6.79
C GLU A 7 9.18 4.93 5.90
N VAL A 8 8.77 4.17 4.89
CA VAL A 8 9.73 3.50 3.99
C VAL A 8 10.51 4.52 3.14
N ARG A 9 9.88 5.60 2.68
CA ARG A 9 10.60 6.70 1.98
C ARG A 9 11.45 7.54 2.94
N PHE A 10 10.98 7.75 4.17
CA PHE A 10 11.73 8.47 5.19
C PHE A 10 12.96 7.69 5.66
N ILE A 11 12.82 6.37 5.85
CA ILE A 11 13.93 5.49 6.22
C ILE A 11 15.01 5.43 5.10
N ASP A 12 14.61 5.44 3.82
CA ASP A 12 15.56 5.49 2.72
C ASP A 12 16.30 6.84 2.65
N MET A 13 15.62 7.95 2.94
CA MET A 13 16.23 9.28 2.95
C MET A 13 17.17 9.45 4.16
N TYR A 14 16.81 8.95 5.34
CA TYR A 14 17.67 8.94 6.52
C TYR A 14 18.82 7.95 6.38
N ALA A 15 18.61 6.77 5.79
CA ALA A 15 19.66 5.81 5.52
C ALA A 15 20.70 6.36 4.53
N MET A 16 20.26 7.07 3.48
CA MET A 16 21.17 7.76 2.54
C MET A 16 21.88 8.94 3.20
N ALA A 17 21.20 9.75 3.99
CA ALA A 17 21.80 10.85 4.75
C ALA A 17 22.78 10.31 5.83
N TYR A 18 22.41 9.22 6.50
CA TYR A 18 23.27 8.56 7.50
C TYR A 18 24.52 7.95 6.87
N ILE A 19 24.39 7.26 5.74
CA ILE A 19 25.52 6.72 4.97
C ILE A 19 26.41 7.86 4.46
N THR A 20 25.83 8.97 4.02
CA THR A 20 26.60 10.13 3.54
C THR A 20 27.32 10.84 4.70
N ARG A 21 26.68 10.89 5.87
CA ARG A 21 27.26 11.50 7.09
C ARG A 21 28.36 10.62 7.73
N ILE A 22 28.20 9.29 7.73
CA ILE A 22 29.22 8.33 8.15
C ILE A 22 30.42 8.40 7.21
N LYS A 23 30.22 8.53 5.89
CA LYS A 23 31.29 8.73 4.92
C LYS A 23 32.12 9.99 5.20
N LYS A 24 31.53 11.01 5.84
CA LYS A 24 32.21 12.30 6.12
C LYS A 24 32.94 12.33 7.46
N ILE A 25 32.52 11.52 8.45
CA ILE A 25 33.00 11.65 9.83
C ILE A 25 33.99 10.53 10.25
N PHE A 26 33.88 9.31 9.67
CA PHE A 26 34.57 8.16 10.29
C PHE A 26 35.63 7.47 9.44
N LEU A 27 35.95 7.89 8.20
CA LEU A 27 36.82 7.04 7.35
C LEU A 27 37.74 7.78 6.40
N PRO A 28 38.94 8.21 6.85
CA PRO A 28 40.03 8.41 5.93
C PRO A 28 40.60 7.07 5.39
N ASP A 29 40.50 5.96 6.13
CA ASP A 29 41.26 4.74 5.86
C ASP A 29 40.50 3.59 5.19
N VAL A 30 39.16 3.50 5.34
CA VAL A 30 38.34 2.44 4.70
C VAL A 30 38.09 2.68 3.20
N ARG A 31 38.43 3.86 2.67
CA ARG A 31 38.37 4.14 1.22
C ARG A 31 39.32 3.26 0.39
N ARG A 32 40.28 2.58 0.99
CA ARG A 32 41.25 1.70 0.31
C ARG A 32 40.80 0.25 0.14
N SER A 33 39.74 -0.21 0.78
CA SER A 33 39.24 -1.57 0.56
C SER A 33 38.31 -1.64 -0.63
N SER A 34 38.85 -1.90 -1.80
CA SER A 34 38.08 -2.21 -3.05
C SER A 34 36.95 -3.23 -2.82
N ASN A 35 37.18 -4.17 -1.90
CA ASN A 35 36.23 -5.21 -1.55
C ASN A 35 35.00 -4.70 -0.79
N PHE A 36 35.16 -3.68 0.09
CA PHE A 36 34.04 -3.07 0.80
C PHE A 36 33.13 -2.30 -0.16
N ILE A 37 33.72 -1.51 -1.05
CA ILE A 37 32.97 -0.74 -2.06
C ILE A 37 32.19 -1.69 -2.98
N LYS A 38 32.84 -2.74 -3.51
CA LYS A 38 32.18 -3.76 -4.35
C LYS A 38 31.06 -4.49 -3.60
N ARG A 39 31.22 -4.76 -2.30
CA ARG A 39 30.20 -5.40 -1.48
C ARG A 39 28.99 -4.48 -1.27
N MET A 40 29.21 -3.18 -1.05
CA MET A 40 28.13 -2.18 -0.91
C MET A 40 27.40 -1.95 -2.23
N GLU A 41 28.11 -1.89 -3.36
CA GLU A 41 27.50 -1.81 -4.69
C GLU A 41 26.68 -3.06 -5.03
N LYS A 42 27.15 -4.24 -4.66
CA LYS A 42 26.39 -5.49 -4.82
C LYS A 42 25.12 -5.48 -3.98
N LEU A 43 25.19 -5.00 -2.72
CA LEU A 43 24.01 -4.89 -1.84
C LEU A 43 22.99 -3.88 -2.38
N THR A 44 23.43 -2.74 -2.90
CA THR A 44 22.53 -1.74 -3.49
C THR A 44 21.90 -2.23 -4.79
N LYS A 45 22.65 -2.91 -5.66
CA LYS A 45 22.12 -3.55 -6.87
C LYS A 45 21.10 -4.65 -6.55
N THR A 46 21.42 -5.51 -5.56
CA THR A 46 20.53 -6.57 -5.12
C THR A 46 19.24 -5.99 -4.53
N ARG A 47 19.33 -4.94 -3.71
CA ARG A 47 18.18 -4.24 -3.14
C ARG A 47 17.32 -3.56 -4.23
N GLY A 48 17.95 -2.92 -5.21
CA GLY A 48 17.25 -2.35 -6.38
C GLY A 48 16.48 -3.42 -7.16
N LYS A 49 17.06 -4.61 -7.34
CA LYS A 49 16.39 -5.73 -7.99
C LYS A 49 15.19 -6.25 -7.19
N TYR A 50 15.30 -6.36 -5.86
CA TYR A 50 14.16 -6.75 -5.01
C TYR A 50 13.02 -5.73 -5.03
N LEU A 51 13.30 -4.44 -5.22
CA LEU A 51 12.29 -3.39 -5.35
C LEU A 51 11.65 -3.36 -6.75
N SER A 52 12.42 -3.68 -7.80
CA SER A 52 11.89 -3.77 -9.18
C SER A 52 11.12 -5.07 -9.44
N ASP A 53 11.47 -6.16 -8.75
CA ASP A 53 10.81 -7.46 -8.84
C ASP A 53 9.61 -7.59 -7.88
N ALA A 54 9.13 -6.48 -7.29
CA ALA A 54 7.91 -6.47 -6.49
C ALA A 54 6.75 -6.93 -7.36
N LYS A 55 6.48 -8.25 -7.34
CA LYS A 55 5.47 -8.90 -8.15
C LYS A 55 4.14 -8.15 -8.01
N LYS A 56 3.65 -7.62 -9.12
CA LYS A 56 2.36 -6.94 -9.19
C LYS A 56 1.28 -7.80 -8.54
N LYS A 57 0.64 -7.27 -7.49
CA LYS A 57 -0.46 -7.92 -6.79
C LYS A 57 -1.74 -7.14 -7.06
N VAL A 58 -2.66 -7.75 -7.77
CA VAL A 58 -3.91 -7.12 -8.21
C VAL A 58 -5.08 -7.56 -7.32
N LEU A 59 -5.79 -6.59 -6.78
CA LEU A 59 -7.06 -6.77 -6.08
C LEU A 59 -8.20 -6.62 -7.08
N THR A 60 -8.95 -7.68 -7.35
CA THR A 60 -10.11 -7.62 -8.25
C THR A 60 -11.38 -7.26 -7.48
N LEU A 61 -12.09 -6.22 -7.91
CA LEU A 61 -13.34 -5.75 -7.34
C LEU A 61 -14.43 -5.66 -8.40
N ASN A 62 -15.61 -6.23 -8.09
CA ASN A 62 -16.79 -6.04 -8.92
C ASN A 62 -17.52 -4.77 -8.46
N VAL A 63 -17.87 -3.92 -9.42
CA VAL A 63 -18.59 -2.66 -9.20
C VAL A 63 -19.73 -2.51 -10.22
N SER A 64 -20.75 -1.72 -9.87
CA SER A 64 -21.80 -1.38 -10.81
C SER A 64 -21.29 -0.48 -11.94
N LYS A 65 -22.03 -0.44 -13.05
CA LYS A 65 -21.66 0.39 -14.21
C LYS A 65 -21.46 1.86 -13.82
N GLN A 66 -22.38 2.42 -13.05
CA GLN A 66 -22.30 3.80 -12.59
C GLN A 66 -20.97 4.12 -11.88
N TRP A 67 -20.55 3.23 -10.96
CA TRP A 67 -19.29 3.42 -10.25
C TRP A 67 -18.09 3.24 -11.14
N LEU A 68 -18.15 2.29 -12.10
CA LEU A 68 -17.07 2.11 -13.06
C LEU A 68 -16.90 3.36 -13.94
N ASP A 69 -17.99 3.92 -14.42
CA ASP A 69 -17.98 5.13 -15.26
C ASP A 69 -17.35 6.32 -14.50
N MET A 70 -17.71 6.52 -13.21
CA MET A 70 -17.11 7.55 -12.35
C MET A 70 -15.61 7.31 -12.08
N ILE A 71 -15.18 6.05 -11.97
CA ILE A 71 -13.77 5.70 -11.81
C ILE A 71 -12.99 6.00 -13.11
N VAL A 72 -13.57 5.70 -14.26
CA VAL A 72 -12.99 6.02 -15.59
C VAL A 72 -12.88 7.53 -15.76
N ALA A 73 -13.91 8.29 -15.38
CA ALA A 73 -13.93 9.75 -15.43
C ALA A 73 -12.95 10.41 -14.43
N GLY A 74 -12.42 9.65 -13.46
CA GLY A 74 -11.55 10.19 -12.40
C GLY A 74 -12.30 10.90 -11.27
N GLU A 75 -13.63 10.89 -11.28
CA GLU A 75 -14.46 11.51 -10.25
C GLU A 75 -14.44 10.72 -8.94
N LYS A 76 -14.30 9.39 -9.05
CA LYS A 76 -14.23 8.48 -7.90
C LYS A 76 -12.82 7.95 -7.74
N THR A 77 -12.19 8.31 -6.62
CA THR A 77 -10.81 7.94 -6.25
C THR A 77 -10.73 7.01 -5.03
N GLU A 78 -11.89 6.64 -4.47
CA GLU A 78 -11.99 5.78 -3.30
C GLU A 78 -13.08 4.74 -3.51
N GLU A 79 -12.83 3.51 -3.08
CA GLU A 79 -13.82 2.43 -3.04
C GLU A 79 -13.98 1.94 -1.61
N TYR A 80 -15.22 1.62 -1.24
CA TYR A 80 -15.59 1.25 0.13
C TYR A 80 -16.05 -0.19 0.18
N ARG A 81 -15.60 -0.94 1.19
CA ARG A 81 -16.05 -2.31 1.47
C ARG A 81 -16.38 -2.46 2.94
N GLU A 82 -17.54 -3.03 3.24
CA GLU A 82 -17.95 -3.30 4.62
C GLU A 82 -16.93 -4.17 5.35
N ILE A 83 -16.75 -3.93 6.65
CA ILE A 83 -15.88 -4.74 7.49
C ILE A 83 -16.62 -6.03 7.85
N LYS A 84 -16.53 -7.01 6.94
CA LYS A 84 -17.10 -8.35 7.07
C LYS A 84 -15.99 -9.41 7.00
N PRO A 85 -16.19 -10.61 7.57
CA PRO A 85 -15.17 -11.67 7.57
C PRO A 85 -14.54 -11.96 6.20
N TYR A 86 -15.34 -11.89 5.13
CA TYR A 86 -14.86 -12.05 3.75
C TYR A 86 -13.81 -10.98 3.38
N TRP A 87 -14.09 -9.71 3.66
CA TRP A 87 -13.19 -8.61 3.31
C TRP A 87 -11.99 -8.53 4.24
N ILE A 88 -12.16 -8.83 5.54
CA ILE A 88 -11.06 -8.97 6.49
C ILE A 88 -10.06 -9.98 5.97
N LYS A 89 -10.50 -11.21 5.67
CA LYS A 89 -9.64 -12.28 5.13
C LYS A 89 -8.95 -11.90 3.81
N ARG A 90 -9.62 -11.10 2.97
CA ARG A 90 -9.13 -10.74 1.64
C ARG A 90 -8.18 -9.56 1.65
N LEU A 91 -8.41 -8.55 2.49
CA LEU A 91 -7.65 -7.30 2.51
C LEU A 91 -6.53 -7.28 3.55
N THR A 92 -6.60 -8.16 4.55
CA THR A 92 -5.64 -8.18 5.65
C THR A 92 -4.89 -9.51 5.72
N THR A 93 -3.77 -9.52 6.41
CA THR A 93 -3.02 -10.74 6.74
C THR A 93 -3.38 -11.17 8.15
N ASN A 94 -2.65 -10.80 9.16
CA ASN A 94 -2.96 -11.10 10.55
C ASN A 94 -3.54 -9.83 11.17
N CYS A 95 -4.84 -9.81 11.40
CA CYS A 95 -5.47 -8.68 12.10
C CYS A 95 -6.50 -9.18 13.09
N GLU A 96 -6.54 -8.53 14.20
CA GLU A 96 -7.61 -8.56 15.17
C GLU A 96 -8.41 -7.27 14.93
N VAL A 97 -9.56 -7.42 14.27
CA VAL A 97 -10.47 -6.31 14.05
C VAL A 97 -11.70 -6.55 14.88
N GLU A 98 -11.88 -5.75 15.88
CA GLU A 98 -13.02 -5.80 16.80
C GLU A 98 -13.89 -4.56 16.60
N TYR A 99 -15.18 -4.71 16.83
CA TYR A 99 -16.12 -3.59 16.80
C TYR A 99 -16.28 -3.04 18.22
N ASP A 100 -15.86 -1.80 18.42
CA ASP A 100 -16.10 -1.07 19.68
C ASP A 100 -17.51 -0.46 19.66
N VAL A 101 -18.42 -1.03 20.43
CA VAL A 101 -19.83 -0.61 20.50
C VAL A 101 -19.96 0.80 21.08
N LEU A 102 -19.09 1.21 22.00
CA LEU A 102 -19.16 2.53 22.64
C LEU A 102 -18.66 3.63 21.71
N ALA A 103 -17.62 3.34 20.93
CA ALA A 103 -17.04 4.27 19.97
C ALA A 103 -17.70 4.19 18.57
N GLU A 104 -18.59 3.21 18.35
CA GLU A 104 -19.19 2.92 17.04
C GLU A 104 -18.15 2.78 15.92
N THR A 105 -17.02 2.15 16.22
CA THR A 105 -15.86 2.06 15.33
C THR A 105 -15.19 0.70 15.43
N TYR A 106 -14.44 0.33 14.39
CA TYR A 106 -13.61 -0.85 14.38
C TYR A 106 -12.20 -0.50 14.86
N CYS A 107 -11.69 -1.28 15.80
CA CYS A 107 -10.36 -1.13 16.38
C CYS A 107 -9.53 -2.40 16.24
N GLY A 108 -8.25 -2.30 16.57
CA GLY A 108 -7.30 -3.40 16.55
C GLY A 108 -6.11 -3.16 15.62
N LYS A 109 -5.15 -4.10 15.65
CA LYS A 109 -3.95 -4.05 14.82
C LYS A 109 -4.24 -4.66 13.45
N VAL A 110 -4.24 -3.84 12.43
CA VAL A 110 -4.51 -4.26 11.05
C VAL A 110 -3.23 -4.28 10.21
N LEU A 111 -2.91 -5.43 9.64
CA LEU A 111 -1.84 -5.58 8.65
C LEU A 111 -2.47 -5.87 7.29
N TYR A 112 -2.43 -4.89 6.40
CA TYR A 112 -3.00 -5.00 5.07
C TYR A 112 -2.14 -5.85 4.13
N ARG A 113 -2.81 -6.60 3.25
CA ARG A 113 -2.11 -7.32 2.18
C ARG A 113 -1.50 -6.31 1.21
N PRO A 114 -0.26 -6.54 0.73
CA PRO A 114 0.46 -5.59 -0.12
C PRO A 114 -0.04 -5.64 -1.57
N TYR A 115 -1.30 -5.25 -1.79
CA TYR A 115 -1.83 -5.04 -3.12
C TYR A 115 -1.22 -3.77 -3.72
N THR A 116 -0.82 -3.85 -4.98
CA THR A 116 -0.25 -2.72 -5.73
C THR A 116 -1.25 -2.09 -6.68
N HIS A 117 -2.21 -2.89 -7.16
CA HIS A 117 -3.21 -2.44 -8.14
C HIS A 117 -4.58 -2.99 -7.77
N VAL A 118 -5.61 -2.29 -8.21
CA VAL A 118 -6.99 -2.73 -8.16
C VAL A 118 -7.55 -2.82 -9.57
N LEU A 119 -8.18 -3.95 -9.87
CA LEU A 119 -8.90 -4.17 -11.12
C LEU A 119 -10.41 -4.10 -10.84
N PHE A 120 -11.04 -3.04 -11.31
CA PHE A 120 -12.49 -2.88 -11.27
C PHE A 120 -13.12 -3.57 -12.48
N ILE A 121 -14.17 -4.35 -12.26
CA ILE A 121 -14.88 -5.09 -13.29
C ILE A 121 -16.37 -4.83 -13.14
N ASN A 122 -17.06 -4.56 -14.24
CA ASN A 122 -18.52 -4.49 -14.25
C ASN A 122 -19.09 -5.78 -14.85
N GLY A 123 -19.39 -6.76 -13.98
CA GLY A 123 -19.94 -8.05 -14.37
C GLY A 123 -18.92 -9.22 -14.25
N TYR A 124 -19.36 -10.40 -14.69
CA TYR A 124 -18.60 -11.65 -14.48
C TYR A 124 -18.11 -12.30 -15.78
N ARG A 125 -18.44 -11.71 -16.94
CA ARG A 125 -18.04 -12.25 -18.24
C ARG A 125 -16.60 -11.87 -18.57
N LYS A 126 -15.95 -12.61 -19.46
CA LYS A 126 -14.58 -12.33 -19.88
C LYS A 126 -14.44 -10.99 -20.60
N ASP A 127 -15.46 -10.59 -21.32
CA ASP A 127 -15.58 -9.34 -22.09
C ASP A 127 -16.13 -8.16 -21.28
N SER A 128 -16.44 -8.38 -19.99
CA SER A 128 -16.95 -7.31 -19.12
C SER A 128 -16.00 -6.10 -19.08
N PRO A 129 -16.56 -4.88 -19.12
CA PRO A 129 -15.79 -3.66 -18.98
C PRO A 129 -14.95 -3.67 -17.70
N ARG A 130 -13.68 -3.29 -17.83
CA ARG A 130 -12.73 -3.30 -16.70
C ARG A 130 -11.73 -2.16 -16.80
N ILE A 131 -11.30 -1.68 -15.66
CA ILE A 131 -10.24 -0.69 -15.55
C ILE A 131 -9.31 -1.08 -14.40
N GLU A 132 -8.02 -0.91 -14.62
CA GLU A 132 -7.00 -1.12 -13.60
C GLU A 132 -6.47 0.23 -13.12
N LYS A 133 -6.32 0.36 -11.80
CA LYS A 133 -5.79 1.54 -11.14
C LYS A 133 -4.70 1.15 -10.14
N GLU A 134 -3.72 2.01 -9.92
CA GLU A 134 -2.71 1.83 -8.86
C GLU A 134 -3.33 2.14 -7.50
N ILE A 135 -3.11 1.27 -6.51
CA ILE A 135 -3.56 1.49 -5.14
C ILE A 135 -2.59 2.44 -4.44
N GLU A 136 -3.12 3.51 -3.89
CA GLU A 136 -2.39 4.44 -3.04
C GLU A 136 -2.34 3.94 -1.59
N SER A 137 -3.48 3.55 -1.04
CA SER A 137 -3.58 3.02 0.34
C SER A 137 -4.83 2.16 0.55
N ILE A 138 -4.77 1.29 1.56
CA ILE A 138 -5.92 0.58 2.11
C ILE A 138 -5.95 0.88 3.60
N THR A 139 -7.08 1.40 4.10
CA THR A 139 -7.25 1.80 5.50
C THR A 139 -8.66 1.42 5.99
N ILE A 140 -8.88 1.46 7.31
CA ILE A 140 -10.23 1.49 7.90
C ILE A 140 -10.55 2.94 8.22
N GLY A 141 -11.75 3.36 7.87
CA GLY A 141 -12.19 4.72 8.14
C GLY A 141 -13.61 4.98 7.64
N LYS A 142 -14.06 6.20 7.89
CA LYS A 142 -15.38 6.67 7.46
C LYS A 142 -15.29 7.22 6.03
N PRO A 143 -16.32 7.01 5.22
CA PRO A 143 -16.39 7.62 3.89
C PRO A 143 -16.45 9.16 4.02
N LYS A 144 -15.95 9.86 3.00
CA LYS A 144 -15.92 11.34 2.97
C LYS A 144 -17.26 12.02 3.25
N LYS A 145 -18.36 11.34 3.00
CA LYS A 145 -19.73 11.79 3.31
C LYS A 145 -20.29 10.95 4.48
N GLY A 146 -19.82 11.27 5.64
CA GLY A 146 -20.34 11.13 6.99
C GLY A 146 -21.36 10.06 7.37
N LEU A 147 -21.35 8.87 6.78
CA LEU A 147 -22.21 7.77 7.17
C LEU A 147 -21.44 6.76 8.02
N TYR A 148 -21.96 6.45 9.18
CA TYR A 148 -21.60 5.29 9.98
C TYR A 148 -22.20 4.02 9.37
N PRO A 149 -21.55 2.88 9.40
CA PRO A 149 -20.31 2.51 10.10
C PRO A 149 -19.01 2.78 9.31
N GLU A 150 -17.86 2.43 9.92
CA GLU A 150 -16.57 2.42 9.22
C GLU A 150 -16.50 1.32 8.17
N PHE A 151 -15.64 1.56 7.16
CA PHE A 151 -15.40 0.69 6.03
C PHE A 151 -13.91 0.47 5.79
N PHE A 152 -13.57 -0.56 5.07
CA PHE A 152 -12.29 -0.58 4.34
C PHE A 152 -12.37 0.47 3.23
N VAL A 153 -11.44 1.42 3.27
CA VAL A 153 -11.30 2.47 2.27
C VAL A 153 -10.09 2.15 1.41
N ILE A 154 -10.33 1.92 0.12
CA ILE A 154 -9.29 1.63 -0.87
C ILE A 154 -9.11 2.87 -1.72
N LYS A 155 -8.01 3.60 -1.54
CA LYS A 155 -7.66 4.77 -2.36
C LYS A 155 -6.80 4.36 -3.54
N PHE A 156 -7.06 4.96 -4.69
CA PHE A 156 -6.36 4.68 -5.95
C PHE A 156 -6.18 5.94 -6.80
N LYS A 157 -5.22 5.87 -7.73
CA LYS A 157 -4.87 6.98 -8.66
C LYS A 157 -5.53 6.82 -10.01
#